data_819aa358532d6b5e3a45e3087b87eec2
#
_entry.id   819aa358532d6b5e3a45e3087b87eec2
#
_cell.length_a   1.000
_cell.length_b   1.000
_cell.length_c   1.000
_cell.angle_alpha   90.00
_cell.angle_beta   90.00
_cell.angle_gamma   90.00
#
_symmetry.space_group_name_H-M   'P 1'
#
loop_
_entity.id
_entity.type
_entity.pdbx_description
1 polymer ?
#
loop_
_entity_poly.entity_id
_entity_poly.type
_entity_poly.pdbx_seq_one_letter_code
_entity_poly.pdbx_strand_id
1 'polypeptide(L)'
;MLPERKYHRIFLSVLVFAVIRLTVQGQVTRVPLPNSNFPISQGVWVGSTLYLSGMLDTSVMHGTPGDTETQTVHALQAIQKALEAQHLTLGDVVLMHAYLAGDPKKDGKMDFTGFMAGYSQFFGTKEQPNKPARSAMQVAALAAPGALIEIEVVAVKGS
;
A
#
# COMPACT_ATOMS: atom_id res chain seq x y z
N MET A 1 -80.03 -18.50 29.42
CA MET A 1 -79.06 -19.23 28.58
C MET A 1 -78.26 -18.18 27.79
N LEU A 2 -77.12 -17.71 28.33
CA LEU A 2 -76.29 -16.65 27.74
C LEU A 2 -75.10 -17.30 27.04
N PRO A 3 -74.66 -16.87 25.84
CA PRO A 3 -73.58 -17.49 25.14
C PRO A 3 -72.23 -17.04 25.70
N GLU A 4 -71.34 -18.00 25.91
CA GLU A 4 -69.95 -17.77 26.31
C GLU A 4 -69.13 -17.03 25.20
N ARG A 5 -68.55 -15.90 25.56
CA ARG A 5 -67.57 -15.19 24.70
C ARG A 5 -66.19 -15.84 24.84
N LYS A 6 -65.75 -16.52 23.80
CA LYS A 6 -64.39 -17.03 23.68
C LYS A 6 -63.43 -15.84 23.38
N TYR A 7 -62.62 -15.43 24.34
CA TYR A 7 -61.54 -14.47 24.14
C TYR A 7 -60.35 -15.18 23.47
N HIS A 8 -60.11 -14.87 22.20
CA HIS A 8 -58.86 -15.25 21.52
C HIS A 8 -57.76 -14.34 22.05
N ARG A 9 -56.81 -14.92 22.79
CA ARG A 9 -55.58 -14.25 23.19
C ARG A 9 -54.69 -14.21 22.00
N ILE A 10 -54.52 -13.04 21.38
CA ILE A 10 -53.53 -12.77 20.36
C ILE A 10 -52.20 -12.58 21.10
N PHE A 11 -51.29 -13.57 21.01
CA PHE A 11 -49.92 -13.43 21.45
C PHE A 11 -49.14 -12.59 20.40
N LEU A 12 -48.93 -11.34 20.72
CA LEU A 12 -48.07 -10.45 19.91
C LEU A 12 -46.62 -10.78 20.27
N SER A 13 -45.95 -11.61 19.45
CA SER A 13 -44.53 -11.90 19.56
C SER A 13 -43.74 -10.69 19.09
N VAL A 14 -43.22 -9.89 20.00
CA VAL A 14 -42.27 -8.80 19.69
C VAL A 14 -40.92 -9.43 19.44
N LEU A 15 -40.51 -9.51 18.16
CA LEU A 15 -39.18 -9.92 17.74
C LEU A 15 -38.24 -8.75 17.98
N VAL A 16 -37.46 -8.78 19.06
CA VAL A 16 -36.40 -7.80 19.33
C VAL A 16 -35.19 -8.16 18.47
N PHE A 17 -34.96 -7.45 17.35
CA PHE A 17 -33.73 -7.53 16.62
C PHE A 17 -32.62 -6.79 17.39
N ALA A 18 -31.78 -7.55 18.09
CA ALA A 18 -30.57 -7.02 18.67
C ALA A 18 -29.59 -6.75 17.51
N VAL A 19 -29.46 -5.49 17.11
CA VAL A 19 -28.40 -5.05 16.16
C VAL A 19 -27.08 -5.08 16.94
N ILE A 20 -26.34 -6.18 16.84
CA ILE A 20 -24.96 -6.26 17.33
C ILE A 20 -24.13 -5.36 16.42
N ARG A 21 -23.83 -4.16 16.86
CA ARG A 21 -22.81 -3.32 16.24
C ARG A 21 -21.45 -3.93 16.59
N LEU A 22 -20.91 -4.77 15.70
CA LEU A 22 -19.50 -5.14 15.73
C LEU A 22 -18.71 -3.86 15.43
N THR A 23 -18.21 -3.20 16.44
CA THR A 23 -17.19 -2.18 16.28
C THR A 23 -15.91 -2.92 15.89
N VAL A 24 -15.65 -3.04 14.60
CA VAL A 24 -14.32 -3.45 14.10
C VAL A 24 -13.38 -2.31 14.43
N GLN A 25 -12.81 -2.35 15.62
CA GLN A 25 -11.70 -1.46 15.97
C GLN A 25 -10.51 -1.97 15.14
N GLY A 26 -10.07 -1.19 14.18
CA GLY A 26 -8.96 -1.57 13.30
C GLY A 26 -7.72 -1.91 14.12
N GLN A 27 -7.40 -3.20 14.22
CA GLN A 27 -6.20 -3.65 14.91
C GLN A 27 -4.96 -3.12 14.17
N VAL A 28 -4.07 -2.46 14.88
CA VAL A 28 -2.78 -2.00 14.34
C VAL A 28 -1.76 -3.11 14.51
N THR A 29 -1.22 -3.62 13.40
CA THR A 29 -0.17 -4.64 13.40
C THR A 29 1.04 -4.14 12.63
N ARG A 30 2.24 -4.30 13.19
CA ARG A 30 3.49 -3.88 12.56
C ARG A 30 4.18 -5.06 11.90
N VAL A 31 4.61 -4.87 10.65
CA VAL A 31 5.43 -5.81 9.90
C VAL A 31 6.89 -5.43 10.13
N PRO A 32 7.70 -6.28 10.76
CA PRO A 32 9.10 -5.96 11.02
C PRO A 32 9.90 -5.87 9.71
N LEU A 33 10.92 -5.03 9.70
CA LEU A 33 11.87 -4.99 8.58
C LEU A 33 12.76 -6.24 8.64
N PRO A 34 12.77 -7.09 7.58
CA PRO A 34 13.52 -8.34 7.60
C PRO A 34 15.04 -8.12 7.77
N ASN A 35 15.68 -8.94 8.61
CA ASN A 35 17.12 -8.96 8.81
C ASN A 35 17.74 -7.59 9.16
N SER A 36 17.02 -6.75 9.88
CA SER A 36 17.46 -5.40 10.20
C SER A 36 17.10 -5.02 11.63
N ASN A 37 18.03 -4.32 12.30
CA ASN A 37 17.80 -3.66 13.59
C ASN A 37 17.47 -2.15 13.41
N PHE A 38 17.22 -1.71 12.18
CA PHE A 38 16.83 -0.33 11.93
C PHE A 38 15.48 -0.03 12.60
N PRO A 39 15.31 1.12 13.27
CA PRO A 39 14.15 1.38 14.13
C PRO A 39 12.88 1.80 13.33
N ILE A 40 12.57 1.05 12.26
CA ILE A 40 11.35 1.23 11.45
C ILE A 40 10.65 -0.11 11.23
N SER A 41 9.38 -0.07 10.96
CA SER A 41 8.63 -1.21 10.43
C SER A 41 8.74 -1.25 8.90
N GLN A 42 8.76 -2.43 8.29
CA GLN A 42 8.59 -2.55 6.83
C GLN A 42 7.23 -2.04 6.39
N GLY A 43 6.21 -2.26 7.23
CA GLY A 43 4.87 -1.76 7.00
C GLY A 43 4.02 -1.80 8.27
N VAL A 44 2.86 -1.16 8.20
CA VAL A 44 1.88 -1.13 9.29
C VAL A 44 0.50 -1.41 8.74
N TRP A 45 -0.15 -2.43 9.27
CA TRP A 45 -1.55 -2.72 9.04
C TRP A 45 -2.43 -1.87 9.95
N VAL A 46 -3.47 -1.27 9.38
CA VAL A 46 -4.58 -0.64 10.12
C VAL A 46 -5.88 -1.21 9.54
N GLY A 47 -6.48 -2.15 10.23
CA GLY A 47 -7.60 -2.93 9.69
C GLY A 47 -7.19 -3.69 8.42
N SER A 48 -7.82 -3.41 7.28
CA SER A 48 -7.51 -4.00 5.97
C SER A 48 -6.49 -3.19 5.15
N THR A 49 -5.96 -2.09 5.68
CA THR A 49 -5.05 -1.19 4.97
C THR A 49 -3.62 -1.40 5.43
N LEU A 50 -2.73 -1.67 4.48
CA LEU A 50 -1.29 -1.78 4.69
C LEU A 50 -0.60 -0.50 4.21
N TYR A 51 0.15 0.14 5.09
CA TYR A 51 1.08 1.23 4.81
C TYR A 51 2.48 0.65 4.74
N LEU A 52 3.13 0.65 3.56
CA LEU A 52 4.52 0.24 3.41
C LEU A 52 5.45 1.45 3.54
N SER A 53 6.55 1.26 4.23
CA SER A 53 7.64 2.25 4.27
C SER A 53 8.26 2.45 2.89
N GLY A 54 8.93 3.57 2.70
CA GLY A 54 9.67 3.86 1.47
C GLY A 54 10.66 2.77 1.13
N MET A 55 10.66 2.36 -0.13
CA MET A 55 11.58 1.39 -0.70
C MET A 55 12.37 2.01 -1.84
N LEU A 56 13.65 1.68 -1.87
CA LEU A 56 14.60 2.13 -2.88
C LEU A 56 15.37 0.94 -3.43
N ASP A 57 16.13 1.18 -4.48
CA ASP A 57 17.07 0.21 -5.01
C ASP A 57 18.24 0.01 -4.03
N THR A 58 18.34 -1.18 -3.44
CA THR A 58 19.41 -1.49 -2.48
C THR A 58 20.81 -1.60 -3.13
N SER A 59 20.90 -1.68 -4.47
CA SER A 59 22.19 -1.71 -5.16
C SER A 59 23.01 -0.42 -4.96
N VAL A 60 22.32 0.70 -4.64
CA VAL A 60 22.97 1.97 -4.29
C VAL A 60 23.91 1.83 -3.08
N MET A 61 23.60 0.94 -2.16
CA MET A 61 24.42 0.67 -0.97
C MET A 61 25.68 -0.15 -1.30
N HIS A 62 25.74 -0.76 -2.48
CA HIS A 62 26.84 -1.59 -2.95
C HIS A 62 27.67 -0.93 -4.06
N GLY A 63 27.45 0.39 -4.32
CA GLY A 63 28.26 1.19 -5.22
C GLY A 63 27.99 1.00 -6.73
N THR A 64 26.91 0.33 -7.09
CA THR A 64 26.53 0.11 -8.50
C THR A 64 25.11 0.60 -8.80
N PRO A 65 24.77 1.87 -8.52
CA PRO A 65 23.44 2.37 -8.81
C PRO A 65 23.20 2.43 -10.30
N GLY A 66 22.05 1.94 -10.74
CA GLY A 66 21.53 2.16 -12.08
C GLY A 66 21.06 3.60 -12.27
N ASP A 67 20.52 3.89 -13.44
CA ASP A 67 19.78 5.12 -13.72
C ASP A 67 18.39 5.10 -13.02
N THR A 68 17.62 6.17 -13.19
CA THR A 68 16.30 6.31 -12.57
C THR A 68 15.33 5.20 -13.00
N GLU A 69 15.37 4.76 -14.26
CA GLU A 69 14.54 3.65 -14.75
C GLU A 69 14.89 2.35 -14.00
N THR A 70 16.17 1.99 -13.99
CA THR A 70 16.66 0.78 -13.30
C THR A 70 16.32 0.79 -11.81
N GLN A 71 16.57 1.91 -11.13
CA GLN A 71 16.26 2.05 -9.70
C GLN A 71 14.75 1.99 -9.45
N THR A 72 13.90 2.52 -10.34
CA THR A 72 12.44 2.41 -10.25
C THR A 72 12.00 0.96 -10.35
N VAL A 73 12.54 0.21 -11.30
CA VAL A 73 12.24 -1.22 -11.47
C VAL A 73 12.60 -1.99 -10.20
N HIS A 74 13.81 -1.78 -9.65
CA HIS A 74 14.26 -2.48 -8.44
C HIS A 74 13.43 -2.11 -7.20
N ALA A 75 13.07 -0.84 -7.02
CA ALA A 75 12.19 -0.39 -5.93
C ALA A 75 10.80 -1.02 -6.04
N LEU A 76 10.21 -1.08 -7.23
CA LEU A 76 8.89 -1.70 -7.46
C LEU A 76 8.94 -3.22 -7.28
N GLN A 77 10.02 -3.89 -7.65
CA GLN A 77 10.22 -5.32 -7.35
C GLN A 77 10.33 -5.58 -5.84
N ALA A 78 10.99 -4.69 -5.10
CA ALA A 78 11.06 -4.78 -3.64
C ALA A 78 9.67 -4.59 -3.00
N ILE A 79 8.88 -3.62 -3.48
CA ILE A 79 7.48 -3.42 -3.06
C ILE A 79 6.65 -4.66 -3.38
N GLN A 80 6.74 -5.20 -4.58
CA GLN A 80 6.02 -6.41 -4.97
C GLN A 80 6.29 -7.57 -4.01
N LYS A 81 7.56 -7.84 -3.70
CA LYS A 81 7.95 -8.89 -2.73
C LYS A 81 7.41 -8.62 -1.33
N ALA A 82 7.41 -7.36 -0.88
CA ALA A 82 6.87 -7.00 0.42
C ALA A 82 5.35 -7.18 0.48
N LEU A 83 4.63 -6.87 -0.59
CA LEU A 83 3.19 -7.11 -0.73
C LEU A 83 2.86 -8.61 -0.74
N GLU A 84 3.59 -9.41 -1.54
CA GLU A 84 3.44 -10.87 -1.62
C GLU A 84 3.63 -11.53 -0.25
N ALA A 85 4.60 -11.10 0.54
CA ALA A 85 4.82 -11.58 1.91
C ALA A 85 3.64 -11.26 2.85
N GLN A 86 2.78 -10.32 2.48
CA GLN A 86 1.55 -9.94 3.19
C GLN A 86 0.29 -10.47 2.50
N HIS A 87 0.42 -11.37 1.53
CA HIS A 87 -0.68 -11.92 0.71
C HIS A 87 -1.45 -10.85 -0.07
N LEU A 88 -0.74 -9.85 -0.56
CA LEU A 88 -1.22 -8.78 -1.43
C LEU A 88 -0.46 -8.81 -2.77
N THR A 89 -1.00 -8.09 -3.75
CA THR A 89 -0.42 -7.90 -5.07
C THR A 89 -0.25 -6.40 -5.38
N LEU A 90 0.39 -6.07 -6.48
CA LEU A 90 0.41 -4.69 -6.99
C LEU A 90 -0.99 -4.16 -7.33
N GLY A 91 -1.94 -5.06 -7.63
CA GLY A 91 -3.34 -4.70 -7.87
C GLY A 91 -4.05 -4.13 -6.66
N ASP A 92 -3.59 -4.45 -5.45
CA ASP A 92 -4.15 -3.96 -4.19
C ASP A 92 -3.61 -2.57 -3.79
N VAL A 93 -2.62 -2.01 -4.55
CA VAL A 93 -2.05 -0.68 -4.28
C VAL A 93 -3.04 0.40 -4.70
N VAL A 94 -3.46 1.22 -3.75
CA VAL A 94 -4.43 2.31 -3.97
C VAL A 94 -3.79 3.70 -3.99
N LEU A 95 -2.62 3.86 -3.32
CA LEU A 95 -1.88 5.13 -3.27
C LEU A 95 -0.38 4.86 -3.40
N MET A 96 0.31 5.76 -4.10
CA MET A 96 1.76 5.74 -4.26
C MET A 96 2.31 7.15 -4.16
N HIS A 97 3.40 7.32 -3.41
CA HIS A 97 4.25 8.49 -3.47
C HIS A 97 5.63 8.09 -4.02
N ALA A 98 6.09 8.83 -5.00
CA ALA A 98 7.40 8.65 -5.61
C ALA A 98 8.24 9.92 -5.34
N TYR A 99 9.30 9.75 -4.58
CA TYR A 99 10.25 10.81 -4.22
C TYR A 99 11.48 10.64 -5.10
N LEU A 100 11.75 11.62 -5.97
CA LEU A 100 12.88 11.57 -6.89
C LEU A 100 13.95 12.58 -6.46
N ALA A 101 15.18 12.12 -6.30
CA ALA A 101 16.32 13.03 -6.19
C ALA A 101 16.68 13.61 -7.58
N GLY A 102 17.38 14.73 -7.56
CA GLY A 102 17.94 15.28 -8.80
C GLY A 102 19.03 14.37 -9.36
N ASP A 103 18.92 13.99 -10.64
CA ASP A 103 19.93 13.20 -11.34
C ASP A 103 21.08 14.12 -11.80
N PRO A 104 22.33 13.87 -11.37
CA PRO A 104 23.48 14.63 -11.86
C PRO A 104 23.63 14.61 -13.39
N LYS A 105 23.18 13.55 -14.05
CA LYS A 105 23.18 13.43 -15.52
C LYS A 105 22.07 14.24 -16.21
N LYS A 106 21.17 14.83 -15.43
CA LYS A 106 20.03 15.64 -15.88
C LYS A 106 20.07 17.06 -15.28
N ASP A 107 21.26 17.61 -15.08
CA ASP A 107 21.47 18.94 -14.49
C ASP A 107 20.83 19.10 -13.10
N GLY A 108 20.78 18.05 -12.30
CA GLY A 108 20.19 18.05 -10.97
C GLY A 108 18.66 18.09 -10.98
N LYS A 109 18.02 17.83 -12.10
CA LYS A 109 16.56 17.68 -12.22
C LYS A 109 16.15 16.22 -12.03
N MET A 110 14.95 15.98 -11.54
CA MET A 110 14.40 14.62 -11.47
C MET A 110 14.25 14.05 -12.89
N ASP A 111 14.59 12.78 -13.09
CA ASP A 111 14.34 12.06 -14.32
C ASP A 111 12.94 11.43 -14.32
N PHE A 112 11.92 12.26 -14.55
CA PHE A 112 10.52 11.79 -14.60
C PHE A 112 10.29 10.79 -15.74
N THR A 113 11.01 10.92 -16.86
CA THR A 113 10.90 10.00 -18.01
C THR A 113 11.42 8.62 -17.64
N GLY A 114 12.60 8.52 -17.00
CA GLY A 114 13.15 7.25 -16.51
C GLY A 114 12.22 6.62 -15.45
N PHE A 115 11.69 7.42 -14.51
CA PHE A 115 10.67 6.92 -13.57
C PHE A 115 9.47 6.32 -14.29
N MET A 116 8.90 7.01 -15.31
CA MET A 116 7.75 6.51 -16.04
C MET A 116 8.06 5.25 -16.85
N ALA A 117 9.27 5.14 -17.41
CA ALA A 117 9.71 3.93 -18.13
C ALA A 117 9.74 2.71 -17.19
N GLY A 118 10.27 2.85 -15.97
CA GLY A 118 10.25 1.79 -14.97
C GLY A 118 8.84 1.50 -14.43
N TYR A 119 8.08 2.55 -14.08
CA TYR A 119 6.71 2.42 -13.54
C TYR A 119 5.76 1.68 -14.47
N SER A 120 5.80 1.97 -15.76
CA SER A 120 4.88 1.42 -16.76
C SER A 120 5.07 -0.09 -16.99
N GLN A 121 6.15 -0.69 -16.48
CA GLN A 121 6.36 -2.13 -16.50
C GLN A 121 5.53 -2.87 -15.45
N PHE A 122 5.02 -2.16 -14.43
CA PHE A 122 4.31 -2.74 -13.28
C PHE A 122 2.84 -2.33 -13.18
N PHE A 123 2.47 -1.15 -13.65
CA PHE A 123 1.12 -0.60 -13.50
C PHE A 123 0.51 -0.18 -14.83
N GLY A 124 -0.78 -0.49 -14.99
CA GLY A 124 -1.52 -0.18 -16.22
C GLY A 124 -1.13 -1.09 -17.39
N THR A 125 -0.52 -2.25 -17.12
CA THR A 125 -0.25 -3.30 -18.09
C THR A 125 -1.51 -4.12 -18.35
N LYS A 126 -1.45 -5.03 -19.32
CA LYS A 126 -2.55 -5.96 -19.59
C LYS A 126 -2.76 -6.93 -18.41
N GLU A 127 -1.66 -7.37 -17.79
CA GLU A 127 -1.64 -8.32 -16.68
C GLU A 127 -1.99 -7.64 -15.35
N GLN A 128 -1.61 -6.36 -15.18
CA GLN A 128 -1.90 -5.55 -13.99
C GLN A 128 -2.49 -4.19 -14.42
N PRO A 129 -3.81 -4.14 -14.71
CA PRO A 129 -4.48 -2.95 -15.26
C PRO A 129 -4.75 -1.85 -14.20
N ASN A 130 -4.79 -2.19 -12.91
CA ASN A 130 -5.08 -1.26 -11.83
C ASN A 130 -3.98 -0.20 -11.72
N LYS A 131 -4.39 1.03 -11.41
CA LYS A 131 -3.48 2.17 -11.27
C LYS A 131 -3.75 2.85 -9.94
N PRO A 132 -2.74 3.02 -9.07
CA PRO A 132 -2.93 3.77 -7.83
C PRO A 132 -3.14 5.26 -8.11
N ALA A 133 -3.80 5.97 -7.19
CA ALA A 133 -3.62 7.41 -7.08
C ALA A 133 -2.14 7.68 -6.79
N ARG A 134 -1.49 8.61 -7.54
CA ARG A 134 -0.04 8.78 -7.45
C ARG A 134 0.37 10.24 -7.46
N SER A 135 1.30 10.60 -6.56
CA SER A 135 2.08 11.83 -6.63
C SER A 135 3.55 11.47 -6.88
N ALA A 136 4.22 12.26 -7.74
CA ALA A 136 5.66 12.17 -7.96
C ALA A 136 6.25 13.57 -7.84
N MET A 137 7.33 13.71 -7.06
CA MET A 137 7.91 15.01 -6.78
C MET A 137 9.43 14.93 -6.64
N GLN A 138 10.12 16.00 -7.00
CA GLN A 138 11.54 16.11 -6.70
C GLN A 138 11.74 16.49 -5.24
N VAL A 139 12.66 15.80 -4.57
CA VAL A 139 13.15 16.11 -3.23
C VAL A 139 14.59 16.58 -3.28
N ALA A 140 15.02 17.26 -2.22
CA ALA A 140 16.39 17.78 -2.14
C ALA A 140 17.45 16.68 -2.14
N ALA A 141 17.18 15.56 -1.43
CA ALA A 141 18.01 14.37 -1.38
C ALA A 141 17.19 13.20 -0.81
N LEU A 142 17.65 11.98 -1.07
CA LEU A 142 17.19 10.76 -0.41
C LEU A 142 18.23 10.32 0.63
N ALA A 143 17.82 9.47 1.59
CA ALA A 143 18.66 9.06 2.70
C ALA A 143 19.89 8.23 2.25
N ALA A 144 19.75 7.45 1.17
CA ALA A 144 20.85 6.65 0.63
C ALA A 144 21.61 7.43 -0.45
N PRO A 145 22.93 7.62 -0.31
CA PRO A 145 23.74 8.25 -1.36
C PRO A 145 23.63 7.50 -2.69
N GLY A 146 23.41 8.23 -3.79
CA GLY A 146 23.25 7.64 -5.13
C GLY A 146 21.83 7.13 -5.43
N ALA A 147 20.92 7.17 -4.47
CA ALA A 147 19.51 6.91 -4.73
C ALA A 147 18.89 8.05 -5.53
N LEU A 148 18.23 7.70 -6.64
CA LEU A 148 17.51 8.62 -7.52
C LEU A 148 16.00 8.56 -7.30
N ILE A 149 15.52 7.50 -6.66
CA ILE A 149 14.10 7.31 -6.37
C ILE A 149 13.88 6.52 -5.08
N GLU A 150 12.84 6.90 -4.34
CA GLU A 150 12.25 6.15 -3.26
C GLU A 150 10.73 6.13 -3.45
N ILE A 151 10.08 4.98 -3.21
CA ILE A 151 8.65 4.80 -3.42
C ILE A 151 8.02 4.24 -2.16
N GLU A 152 6.96 4.88 -1.67
CA GLU A 152 6.07 4.33 -0.65
C GLU A 152 4.69 4.06 -1.23
N VAL A 153 4.01 3.06 -0.67
CA VAL A 153 2.66 2.70 -1.13
C VAL A 153 1.72 2.40 0.04
N VAL A 154 0.43 2.61 -0.24
CA VAL A 154 -0.67 2.12 0.58
C VAL A 154 -1.44 1.09 -0.24
N ALA A 155 -1.67 -0.07 0.35
CA ALA A 155 -2.43 -1.16 -0.25
C ALA A 155 -3.64 -1.52 0.62
N VAL A 156 -4.75 -1.94 -0.01
CA VAL A 156 -5.97 -2.34 0.68
C VAL A 156 -6.32 -3.76 0.29
N LYS A 157 -6.47 -4.63 1.28
CA LYS A 157 -6.80 -6.04 1.08
C LYS A 157 -8.22 -6.17 0.53
N GLY A 158 -8.34 -6.79 -0.66
CA GLY A 158 -9.62 -7.04 -1.30
C GLY A 158 -10.16 -5.84 -2.08
N SER A 159 -9.27 -4.94 -2.52
CA SER A 159 -9.62 -3.84 -3.45
C SER A 159 -9.75 -4.32 -4.89
#